data_761c1d3d3f4043265f4dd98cb48afae9
#
_entry.id   761c1d3d3f4043265f4dd98cb48afae9
#
_cell.length_a   1.000
_cell.length_b   1.000
_cell.length_c   1.000
_cell.angle_alpha   90.00
_cell.angle_beta   90.00
_cell.angle_gamma   90.00
#
_symmetry.space_group_name_H-M   'P 1'
#
loop_
_entity.id
_entity.type
_entity.pdbx_description
1 polymer ?
#
loop_
_entity_poly.entity_id
_entity_poly.type
_entity_poly.pdbx_seq_one_letter_code
_entity_poly.pdbx_strand_id
1 'polypeptide(L)'
;MRIRSWLFDNFRSAARSHGFEEYDAPVLEYEELYTRKQGEEITQQLYNFEDKGERRVALRPEMTPSLARMVMARAGALPTPIKWFSIPQCWRYERTQRGRGREHYQWNVDVWGSDALEADVELLSVLVTFFEGVGLNADDLVISISSRKVL
;
A
#
# COMPACT_ATOMS: atom_id res chain seq x y z
N MET A 1 -15.96 9.61 11.08
CA MET A 1 -15.13 10.45 10.18
C MET A 1 -13.98 11.13 10.91
N ARG A 2 -14.16 11.84 12.06
CA ARG A 2 -13.09 12.60 12.75
C ARG A 2 -11.83 11.78 13.05
N ILE A 3 -11.95 10.59 13.66
CA ILE A 3 -10.80 9.72 14.02
C ILE A 3 -10.06 9.27 12.78
N ARG A 4 -10.77 8.86 11.73
CA ARG A 4 -10.14 8.42 10.47
C ARG A 4 -9.39 9.56 9.79
N SER A 5 -9.98 10.76 9.71
CA SER A 5 -9.30 11.92 9.13
C SER A 5 -8.03 12.27 9.93
N TRP A 6 -8.12 12.29 11.25
CA TRP A 6 -6.97 12.52 12.12
C TRP A 6 -5.86 11.48 11.88
N LEU A 7 -6.22 10.19 11.77
CA LEU A 7 -5.24 9.13 11.48
C LEU A 7 -4.57 9.34 10.12
N PHE A 8 -5.36 9.63 9.08
CA PHE A 8 -4.82 9.85 7.72
C PHE A 8 -3.94 11.10 7.64
N ASP A 9 -4.26 12.14 8.38
CA ASP A 9 -3.45 13.36 8.44
C ASP A 9 -2.09 13.08 9.11
N ASN A 10 -2.06 12.22 10.15
CA ASN A 10 -0.80 11.78 10.75
C ASN A 10 0.01 10.88 9.80
N PHE A 11 -0.62 9.97 9.02
CA PHE A 11 0.06 9.21 7.98
C PHE A 11 0.71 10.12 6.94
N ARG A 12 -0.03 11.12 6.44
CA ARG A 12 0.49 12.10 5.48
C ARG A 12 1.64 12.92 6.05
N SER A 13 1.50 13.39 7.30
CA SER A 13 2.52 14.17 7.98
C SER A 13 3.82 13.39 8.09
N ALA A 14 3.78 12.15 8.59
CA ALA A 14 4.93 11.29 8.71
C ALA A 14 5.60 10.99 7.37
N ALA A 15 4.83 10.60 6.34
CA ALA A 15 5.39 10.32 5.02
C ALA A 15 6.04 11.56 4.39
N ARG A 16 5.36 12.71 4.42
CA ARG A 16 5.87 13.96 3.83
C ARG A 16 7.10 14.50 4.53
N SER A 17 7.24 14.34 5.86
CA SER A 17 8.43 14.75 6.61
C SER A 17 9.70 13.99 6.17
N HIS A 18 9.54 12.81 5.57
CA HIS A 18 10.60 12.01 4.98
C HIS A 18 10.70 12.18 3.45
N GLY A 19 10.01 13.16 2.86
CA GLY A 19 10.08 13.49 1.43
C GLY A 19 9.34 12.51 0.52
N PHE A 20 8.34 11.78 1.05
CA PHE A 20 7.46 10.97 0.21
C PHE A 20 6.32 11.80 -0.39
N GLU A 21 6.00 11.53 -1.64
CA GLU A 21 4.89 12.16 -2.38
C GLU A 21 3.65 11.27 -2.37
N GLU A 22 2.47 11.88 -2.17
CA GLU A 22 1.20 11.16 -2.17
C GLU A 22 0.75 10.87 -3.60
N TYR A 23 0.35 9.62 -3.87
CA TYR A 23 -0.24 9.20 -5.13
C TYR A 23 -1.54 8.43 -4.90
N ASP A 24 -2.34 8.29 -5.94
CA ASP A 24 -3.50 7.40 -6.00
C ASP A 24 -3.56 6.72 -7.38
N ALA A 25 -4.38 5.71 -7.48
CA ALA A 25 -4.64 4.96 -8.69
C ALA A 25 -6.14 4.62 -8.80
N PRO A 26 -6.64 4.20 -9.98
CA PRO A 26 -8.03 3.80 -10.12
C PRO A 26 -8.46 2.73 -9.12
N VAL A 27 -9.66 2.88 -8.59
CA VAL A 27 -10.29 1.88 -7.70
C VAL A 27 -10.69 0.64 -8.47
N LEU A 28 -11.21 0.85 -9.68
CA LEU A 28 -11.63 -0.19 -10.61
C LEU A 28 -10.53 -0.42 -11.63
N GLU A 29 -10.08 -1.67 -11.72
CA GLU A 29 -8.96 -2.08 -12.56
C GLU A 29 -9.34 -3.32 -13.39
N TYR A 30 -8.59 -3.62 -14.44
CA TYR A 30 -8.69 -4.91 -15.09
C TYR A 30 -8.29 -6.04 -14.12
N GLU A 31 -9.11 -7.08 -14.04
CA GLU A 31 -8.88 -8.25 -13.18
C GLU A 31 -7.49 -8.87 -13.42
N GLU A 32 -7.05 -8.89 -14.68
CA GLU A 32 -5.74 -9.40 -15.09
C GLU A 32 -4.56 -8.78 -14.33
N LEU A 33 -4.67 -7.52 -13.91
CA LEU A 33 -3.62 -6.85 -13.13
C LEU A 33 -3.29 -7.59 -11.83
N TYR A 34 -4.28 -8.24 -11.23
CA TYR A 34 -4.13 -8.93 -9.95
C TYR A 34 -3.89 -10.42 -10.10
N THR A 35 -4.42 -11.05 -11.16
CA THR A 35 -4.33 -12.51 -11.34
C THR A 35 -3.00 -12.97 -11.92
N ARG A 36 -2.27 -12.09 -12.61
CA ARG A 36 -1.01 -12.40 -13.31
C ARG A 36 0.08 -13.08 -12.47
N LYS A 37 0.17 -12.82 -11.18
CA LYS A 37 1.24 -13.32 -10.30
C LYS A 37 0.77 -14.15 -9.10
N GLN A 38 -0.50 -14.12 -8.76
CA GLN A 38 -0.97 -14.62 -7.46
C GLN A 38 -1.80 -15.90 -7.52
N GLY A 39 -2.00 -16.46 -8.73
CA GLY A 39 -2.71 -17.72 -8.90
C GLY A 39 -4.22 -17.66 -8.61
N GLU A 40 -4.86 -18.83 -8.54
CA GLU A 40 -6.32 -18.94 -8.39
C GLU A 40 -6.86 -18.47 -7.04
N GLU A 41 -6.04 -18.48 -5.97
CA GLU A 41 -6.48 -18.07 -4.63
C GLU A 41 -6.93 -16.61 -4.58
N ILE A 42 -6.22 -15.72 -5.27
CA ILE A 42 -6.60 -14.30 -5.25
C ILE A 42 -7.92 -14.07 -5.98
N THR A 43 -8.21 -14.85 -7.01
CA THR A 43 -9.45 -14.71 -7.78
C THR A 43 -10.68 -14.92 -6.90
N GLN A 44 -10.58 -15.80 -5.90
CA GLN A 44 -11.65 -16.05 -4.93
C GLN A 44 -11.85 -14.88 -3.93
N GLN A 45 -10.81 -14.07 -3.75
CA GLN A 45 -10.83 -12.92 -2.84
C GLN A 45 -11.09 -11.59 -3.54
N LEU A 46 -11.18 -11.57 -4.87
CA LEU A 46 -11.49 -10.37 -5.64
C LEU A 46 -12.99 -10.06 -5.64
N TYR A 47 -13.32 -8.78 -5.53
CA TYR A 47 -14.61 -8.28 -6.00
C TYR A 47 -14.49 -8.04 -7.50
N ASN A 48 -14.76 -9.06 -8.29
CA ASN A 48 -14.68 -9.05 -9.75
C ASN A 48 -16.06 -9.20 -10.40
N PHE A 49 -16.21 -8.60 -11.56
CA PHE A 49 -17.42 -8.65 -12.35
C PHE A 49 -17.13 -8.28 -13.81
N GLU A 50 -18.08 -8.50 -14.67
CA GLU A 50 -18.04 -8.06 -16.05
C GLU A 50 -18.74 -6.70 -16.18
N ASP A 51 -18.10 -5.73 -16.80
CA ASP A 51 -18.69 -4.42 -17.04
C ASP A 51 -19.59 -4.44 -18.29
N LYS A 52 -20.27 -3.31 -18.57
CA LYS A 52 -21.16 -3.19 -19.73
C LYS A 52 -20.45 -3.35 -21.09
N GLY A 53 -19.14 -3.30 -21.12
CA GLY A 53 -18.31 -3.49 -22.31
C GLY A 53 -17.68 -4.89 -22.37
N GLU A 54 -18.24 -5.86 -21.64
CA GLU A 54 -17.78 -7.26 -21.58
C GLU A 54 -16.32 -7.41 -21.10
N ARG A 55 -15.85 -6.47 -20.25
CA ARG A 55 -14.49 -6.49 -19.71
C ARG A 55 -14.51 -7.04 -18.28
N ARG A 56 -13.60 -7.97 -18.00
CA ARG A 56 -13.38 -8.48 -16.64
C ARG A 56 -12.64 -7.43 -15.83
N VAL A 57 -13.30 -6.92 -14.80
CA VAL A 57 -12.79 -5.87 -13.92
C VAL A 57 -12.91 -6.28 -12.46
N ALA A 58 -12.12 -5.65 -11.60
CA ALA A 58 -12.12 -5.90 -10.17
C ALA A 58 -11.90 -4.61 -9.37
N LEU A 59 -12.49 -4.54 -8.18
CA LEU A 59 -12.10 -3.55 -7.19
C LEU A 59 -10.73 -3.91 -6.63
N ARG A 60 -9.84 -2.93 -6.51
CA ARG A 60 -8.47 -3.14 -6.03
C ARG A 60 -8.45 -3.81 -4.64
N PRO A 61 -7.79 -4.98 -4.49
CA PRO A 61 -7.59 -5.65 -3.21
C PRO A 61 -6.38 -5.10 -2.45
N GLU A 62 -5.49 -4.43 -3.16
CA GLU A 62 -4.23 -3.83 -2.71
C GLU A 62 -3.75 -2.79 -3.74
N MET A 63 -2.70 -2.03 -3.41
CA MET A 63 -2.20 -0.95 -4.25
C MET A 63 -0.94 -1.30 -5.06
N THR A 64 -0.13 -2.21 -4.59
CA THR A 64 1.19 -2.51 -5.18
C THR A 64 1.15 -2.84 -6.68
N PRO A 65 0.21 -3.63 -7.23
CA PRO A 65 0.16 -3.88 -8.67
C PRO A 65 -0.13 -2.62 -9.49
N SER A 66 -1.01 -1.74 -9.00
CA SER A 66 -1.29 -0.46 -9.67
C SER A 66 -0.07 0.47 -9.62
N LEU A 67 0.63 0.54 -8.49
CA LEU A 67 1.88 1.28 -8.36
C LEU A 67 2.94 0.76 -9.32
N ALA A 68 3.16 -0.55 -9.38
CA ALA A 68 4.13 -1.17 -10.28
C ALA A 68 3.84 -0.79 -11.75
N ARG A 69 2.58 -0.87 -12.18
CA ARG A 69 2.17 -0.45 -13.53
C ARG A 69 2.48 1.02 -13.79
N MET A 70 2.18 1.92 -12.82
CA MET A 70 2.42 3.36 -12.95
C MET A 70 3.92 3.66 -13.08
N VAL A 71 4.75 3.04 -12.25
CA VAL A 71 6.21 3.19 -12.30
C VAL A 71 6.76 2.65 -13.63
N MET A 72 6.33 1.47 -14.06
CA MET A 72 6.75 0.87 -15.33
C MET A 72 6.35 1.71 -16.54
N ALA A 73 5.15 2.30 -16.52
CA ALA A 73 4.68 3.17 -17.60
C ALA A 73 5.50 4.46 -17.75
N ARG A 74 6.23 4.85 -16.72
CA ARG A 74 7.10 6.04 -16.67
C ARG A 74 8.57 5.68 -16.46
N ALA A 75 8.95 4.41 -16.64
CA ALA A 75 10.32 3.94 -16.49
C ALA A 75 11.28 4.80 -17.35
N GLY A 76 12.34 5.31 -16.74
CA GLY A 76 13.31 6.21 -17.35
C GLY A 76 12.91 7.70 -17.37
N ALA A 77 11.68 8.05 -17.06
CA ALA A 77 11.23 9.45 -16.95
C ALA A 77 11.13 9.93 -15.49
N LEU A 78 11.04 9.00 -14.55
CA LEU A 78 10.99 9.32 -13.12
C LEU A 78 12.41 9.32 -12.53
N PRO A 79 12.77 10.34 -11.73
CA PRO A 79 14.02 10.33 -10.98
C PRO A 79 13.99 9.23 -9.91
N THR A 80 15.08 8.52 -9.74
CA THR A 80 15.24 7.49 -8.69
C THR A 80 16.10 8.02 -7.54
N PRO A 81 15.86 7.60 -6.30
CA PRO A 81 14.78 6.72 -5.88
C PRO A 81 13.42 7.40 -5.91
N ILE A 82 12.38 6.69 -6.37
CA ILE A 82 10.99 7.15 -6.28
C ILE A 82 10.49 6.87 -4.87
N LYS A 83 10.01 7.89 -4.18
CA LYS A 83 9.51 7.82 -2.81
C LYS A 83 8.05 8.22 -2.80
N TRP A 84 7.16 7.27 -2.88
CA TRP A 84 5.74 7.51 -2.97
C TRP A 84 4.96 6.82 -1.85
N PHE A 85 3.85 7.43 -1.44
CA PHE A 85 2.92 6.83 -0.49
C PHE A 85 1.47 7.01 -0.93
N SER A 86 0.59 6.14 -0.44
CA SER A 86 -0.86 6.25 -0.65
C SER A 86 -1.63 5.73 0.55
N ILE A 87 -2.90 6.16 0.68
CA ILE A 87 -3.84 5.69 1.70
C ILE A 87 -5.08 5.14 0.99
N PRO A 88 -4.93 4.06 0.20
CA PRO A 88 -6.01 3.53 -0.60
C PRO A 88 -7.07 2.82 0.24
N GLN A 89 -8.31 3.00 -0.16
CA GLN A 89 -9.39 2.10 0.19
C GLN A 89 -9.30 0.85 -0.70
N CYS A 90 -9.34 -0.34 -0.09
CA CYS A 90 -9.19 -1.63 -0.75
C CYS A 90 -10.33 -2.57 -0.37
N TRP A 91 -10.60 -3.56 -1.24
CA TRP A 91 -11.69 -4.50 -1.07
C TRP A 91 -11.22 -5.94 -1.27
N ARG A 92 -11.55 -6.82 -0.28
CA ARG A 92 -11.30 -8.27 -0.39
C ARG A 92 -12.55 -9.04 -0.02
N TYR A 93 -12.96 -9.97 -0.87
CA TYR A 93 -14.08 -10.86 -0.62
C TYR A 93 -13.65 -11.98 0.33
N GLU A 94 -13.34 -11.60 1.57
CA GLU A 94 -12.93 -12.53 2.61
C GLU A 94 -14.09 -12.93 3.52
N ARG A 95 -13.89 -14.01 4.26
CA ARG A 95 -14.82 -14.41 5.31
C ARG A 95 -14.75 -13.36 6.41
N THR A 96 -15.85 -12.64 6.63
CA THR A 96 -15.92 -11.57 7.62
C THR A 96 -15.73 -12.12 9.04
N GLN A 97 -14.88 -11.47 9.83
CA GLN A 97 -14.61 -11.77 11.22
C GLN A 97 -14.53 -10.47 12.02
N ARG A 98 -14.53 -10.55 13.36
CA ARG A 98 -14.34 -9.37 14.20
C ARG A 98 -13.01 -8.69 13.87
N GLY A 99 -13.08 -7.41 13.48
CA GLY A 99 -11.89 -6.62 13.08
C GLY A 99 -11.41 -6.88 11.65
N ARG A 100 -12.05 -7.77 10.87
CA ARG A 100 -11.69 -8.06 9.47
C ARG A 100 -12.91 -7.87 8.57
N GLY A 101 -13.05 -6.67 8.03
CA GLY A 101 -14.09 -6.33 7.06
C GLY A 101 -13.67 -6.64 5.62
N ARG A 102 -14.63 -6.58 4.71
CA ARG A 102 -14.38 -6.71 3.25
C ARG A 102 -13.86 -5.42 2.63
N GLU A 103 -13.98 -4.32 3.33
CA GLU A 103 -13.44 -3.02 2.98
C GLU A 103 -12.45 -2.59 4.05
N HIS A 104 -11.27 -2.13 3.65
CA HIS A 104 -10.24 -1.66 4.56
C HIS A 104 -9.40 -0.56 3.90
N TYR A 105 -8.70 0.20 4.72
CA TYR A 105 -7.69 1.14 4.27
C TYR A 105 -6.31 0.57 4.53
N GLN A 106 -5.39 0.88 3.64
CA GLN A 106 -3.96 0.60 3.81
C GLN A 106 -3.21 1.93 3.87
N TRP A 107 -2.09 1.97 4.56
CA TRP A 107 -1.10 3.00 4.37
C TRP A 107 0.11 2.36 3.72
N ASN A 108 0.30 2.63 2.45
CA ASN A 108 1.40 2.12 1.65
C ASN A 108 2.47 3.19 1.53
N VAL A 109 3.71 2.83 1.85
CA VAL A 109 4.88 3.70 1.70
C VAL A 109 5.92 2.89 0.95
N ASP A 110 6.33 3.36 -0.22
CA ASP A 110 7.14 2.59 -1.15
C ASP A 110 8.37 3.38 -1.60
N VAL A 111 9.53 2.70 -1.68
CA VAL A 111 10.74 3.19 -2.32
C VAL A 111 11.05 2.31 -3.53
N TRP A 112 11.22 2.92 -4.71
CA TRP A 112 11.51 2.21 -5.94
C TRP A 112 12.81 2.71 -6.57
N GLY A 113 13.60 1.79 -7.13
CA GLY A 113 14.85 2.10 -7.84
C GLY A 113 16.05 2.27 -6.92
N SER A 114 15.99 1.70 -5.71
CA SER A 114 17.13 1.56 -4.79
C SER A 114 17.11 0.19 -4.13
N ASP A 115 18.25 -0.46 -4.05
CA ASP A 115 18.52 -1.69 -3.30
C ASP A 115 19.41 -1.44 -2.07
N ALA A 116 19.67 -0.18 -1.76
CA ALA A 116 20.50 0.24 -0.64
C ALA A 116 19.78 0.02 0.70
N LEU A 117 20.53 -0.38 1.72
CA LEU A 117 20.02 -0.58 3.08
C LEU A 117 19.36 0.68 3.66
N GLU A 118 19.80 1.84 3.24
CA GLU A 118 19.28 3.14 3.63
C GLU A 118 17.79 3.31 3.26
N ALA A 119 17.33 2.68 2.17
CA ALA A 119 15.93 2.68 1.79
C ALA A 119 15.05 1.92 2.80
N ASP A 120 15.52 0.77 3.29
CA ASP A 120 14.84 0.02 4.35
C ASP A 120 14.81 0.81 5.67
N VAL A 121 15.94 1.42 6.04
CA VAL A 121 16.04 2.26 7.24
C VAL A 121 15.08 3.45 7.15
N GLU A 122 14.97 4.07 5.99
CA GLU A 122 14.06 5.20 5.77
C GLU A 122 12.59 4.81 5.93
N LEU A 123 12.17 3.67 5.38
CA LEU A 123 10.82 3.14 5.57
C LEU A 123 10.49 2.88 7.05
N LEU A 124 11.45 2.30 7.79
CA LEU A 124 11.31 2.10 9.23
C LEU A 124 11.23 3.43 9.98
N SER A 125 12.01 4.43 9.56
CA SER A 125 12.00 5.77 10.17
C SER A 125 10.65 6.48 9.96
N VAL A 126 10.02 6.34 8.79
CA VAL A 126 8.65 6.84 8.55
C VAL A 126 7.66 6.22 9.54
N LEU A 127 7.77 4.90 9.75
CA LEU A 127 6.90 4.19 10.68
C LEU A 127 7.10 4.66 12.13
N VAL A 128 8.36 4.83 12.58
CA VAL A 128 8.68 5.36 13.90
C VAL A 128 8.14 6.78 14.06
N THR A 129 8.38 7.66 13.09
CA THR A 129 7.89 9.06 13.10
C THR A 129 6.37 9.11 13.23
N PHE A 130 5.66 8.20 12.56
CA PHE A 130 4.21 8.10 12.71
C PHE A 130 3.80 7.71 14.14
N PHE A 131 4.40 6.67 14.70
CA PHE A 131 4.03 6.21 16.06
C PHE A 131 4.33 7.27 17.14
N GLU A 132 5.49 7.92 17.07
CA GLU A 132 5.83 9.04 17.96
C GLU A 132 4.84 10.21 17.78
N GLY A 133 4.47 10.52 16.53
CA GLY A 133 3.52 11.59 16.21
C GLY A 133 2.10 11.36 16.77
N VAL A 134 1.70 10.11 17.00
CA VAL A 134 0.42 9.77 17.62
C VAL A 134 0.55 9.49 19.13
N GLY A 135 1.75 9.69 19.71
CA GLY A 135 1.99 9.60 21.15
C GLY A 135 2.37 8.20 21.65
N LEU A 136 2.74 7.28 20.76
CA LEU A 136 3.26 5.96 21.12
C LEU A 136 4.79 5.98 21.19
N ASN A 137 5.37 5.15 22.03
CA ASN A 137 6.81 5.04 22.25
C ASN A 137 7.27 3.58 22.36
N ALA A 138 8.55 3.35 22.68
CA ALA A 138 9.15 2.03 22.74
C ALA A 138 8.58 1.13 23.86
N ASP A 139 7.88 1.69 24.84
CA ASP A 139 7.20 0.91 25.89
C ASP A 139 5.85 0.37 25.42
N ASP A 140 5.28 0.99 24.35
CA ASP A 140 3.94 0.67 23.85
C ASP A 140 3.97 -0.37 22.71
N LEU A 141 5.08 -0.44 21.94
CA LEU A 141 5.15 -1.28 20.75
C LEU A 141 6.58 -1.73 20.44
N VAL A 142 6.67 -2.84 19.69
CA VAL A 142 7.93 -3.40 19.18
C VAL A 142 7.80 -3.60 17.66
N ILE A 143 8.80 -3.14 16.92
CA ILE A 143 8.93 -3.39 15.48
C ILE A 143 9.76 -4.66 15.28
N SER A 144 9.14 -5.72 14.74
CA SER A 144 9.83 -6.96 14.42
C SER A 144 10.26 -6.95 12.96
N ILE A 145 11.55 -7.16 12.71
CA ILE A 145 12.15 -7.18 11.37
C ILE A 145 12.61 -8.60 11.06
N SER A 146 12.31 -9.05 9.84
CA SER A 146 12.78 -10.33 9.32
C SER A 146 13.47 -10.12 7.96
N SER A 147 14.58 -10.81 7.75
CA SER A 147 15.31 -10.76 6.48
C SER A 147 15.64 -12.18 6.00
N ARG A 148 15.37 -12.46 4.72
CA ARG A 148 15.75 -13.73 4.09
C ARG A 148 17.26 -13.95 4.01
N LYS A 149 18.08 -12.91 4.20
CA LYS A 149 19.54 -13.00 4.22
C LYS A 149 20.07 -13.49 5.58
N VAL A 150 19.23 -13.52 6.61
CA VAL A 150 19.56 -13.93 7.98
C VAL A 150 18.96 -15.31 8.32
N LEU A 151 18.07 -15.80 7.50
CA LEU A 151 17.49 -17.14 7.55
C LEU A 151 18.23 -18.07 6.59
#